data_c9319fe0a4d14452972a8b22dcb6cc43
#
_entry.id   c9319fe0a4d14452972a8b22dcb6cc43
#
_cell.length_a   1.000
_cell.length_b   1.000
_cell.length_c   1.000
_cell.angle_alpha   90.00
_cell.angle_beta   90.00
_cell.angle_gamma   90.00
#
_symmetry.space_group_name_H-M   'P 1'
#
loop_
_entity.id
_entity.type
_entity.pdbx_description
1 polymer ?
#
loop_
_entity_poly.entity_id
_entity_poly.type
_entity_poly.pdbx_seq_one_letter_code
_entity_poly.pdbx_strand_id
1 'polypeptide(L)'
;STDQLKQLAAMRGLMASPSGEIIELPIKSCFREGLDVQEYFISAHGTRKGLADTALRTADSGYLTRRLVDVSQDMIVRVDDCCADGQKVRGMWVSAFMDGDEVIESLEERIKGRWSINEIRHPETDELLVEADTMITPRQAAKIVEAGIKKVYIRTMLSCRQKLGTCAKCYGADMSTGRPVRMGEAVGIVAAQSIGEPGTQLTMRTFHTGGVATGDDITQGLPRVQELFEARKPRGLAIIAEFGGVVTENISRKKKEIIVTNPETKESKSYLIPYGSRLKVKDGQMLEAGDELTEGSV
;
A
#
# COMPACT_ATOMS: atom_id res chain seq x y z
N SER A 1 7.13 -18.48 1.48
CA SER A 1 8.24 -17.52 1.37
C SER A 1 9.53 -18.25 0.99
N THR A 2 10.30 -17.69 0.07
CA THR A 2 11.62 -18.22 -0.34
C THR A 2 12.59 -18.31 0.82
N ASP A 3 12.53 -17.39 1.78
CA ASP A 3 13.39 -17.39 2.95
C ASP A 3 13.09 -18.53 3.92
N GLN A 4 11.83 -18.91 4.05
CA GLN A 4 11.47 -20.10 4.82
C GLN A 4 11.99 -21.38 4.15
N LEU A 5 11.92 -21.48 2.82
CA LEU A 5 12.50 -22.62 2.08
C LEU A 5 14.03 -22.67 2.23
N LYS A 6 14.72 -21.54 2.19
CA LYS A 6 16.17 -21.47 2.44
C LYS A 6 16.52 -22.02 3.82
N GLN A 7 15.78 -21.63 4.86
CA GLN A 7 16.01 -22.10 6.22
C GLN A 7 15.73 -23.61 6.40
N LEU A 8 14.76 -24.14 5.64
CA LEU A 8 14.42 -25.58 5.70
C LEU A 8 15.43 -26.46 4.97
N ALA A 9 15.92 -26.03 3.80
CA ALA A 9 16.63 -26.89 2.85
C ALA A 9 18.07 -26.45 2.51
N ALA A 10 18.48 -25.23 2.86
CA ALA A 10 19.80 -24.72 2.50
C ALA A 10 20.62 -24.31 3.73
N MET A 11 20.50 -23.08 4.18
CA MET A 11 21.25 -22.55 5.33
C MET A 11 20.39 -21.52 6.06
N ARG A 12 20.44 -21.55 7.40
CA ARG A 12 19.67 -20.60 8.19
C ARG A 12 20.24 -19.18 8.17
N GLY A 13 21.56 -19.03 8.25
CA GLY A 13 22.26 -17.75 8.11
C GLY A 13 22.58 -17.03 9.42
N LEU A 14 22.76 -15.70 9.34
CA LEU A 14 23.09 -14.85 10.47
C LEU A 14 21.84 -14.57 11.34
N MET A 15 22.04 -14.60 12.66
CA MET A 15 20.98 -14.39 13.64
C MET A 15 21.14 -13.05 14.35
N ALA A 16 20.00 -12.45 14.71
CA ALA A 16 19.99 -11.24 15.54
C ALA A 16 20.04 -11.61 17.03
N SER A 17 20.88 -10.87 17.79
CA SER A 17 20.91 -10.94 19.24
C SER A 17 19.64 -10.30 19.85
N PRO A 18 19.35 -10.51 21.15
CA PRO A 18 18.26 -9.81 21.82
C PRO A 18 18.39 -8.27 21.78
N SER A 19 19.61 -7.73 21.72
CA SER A 19 19.88 -6.29 21.59
C SER A 19 19.63 -5.74 20.18
N GLY A 20 19.48 -6.61 19.17
CA GLY A 20 19.28 -6.23 17.76
C GLY A 20 20.56 -6.24 16.94
N GLU A 21 21.72 -6.51 17.55
CA GLU A 21 22.99 -6.66 16.85
C GLU A 21 23.05 -8.00 16.13
N ILE A 22 23.77 -8.06 15.00
CA ILE A 22 23.97 -9.30 14.25
C ILE A 22 25.07 -10.11 14.92
N ILE A 23 24.76 -11.38 15.20
CA ILE A 23 25.76 -12.33 15.71
C ILE A 23 26.64 -12.76 14.53
N GLU A 24 27.94 -12.51 14.63
CA GLU A 24 28.89 -12.77 13.54
C GLU A 24 29.02 -14.25 13.17
N LEU A 25 28.67 -15.17 14.08
CA LEU A 25 28.70 -16.61 13.82
C LEU A 25 27.44 -17.05 13.06
N PRO A 26 27.54 -17.42 11.75
CA PRO A 26 26.39 -17.87 10.98
C PRO A 26 26.01 -19.30 11.32
N ILE A 27 24.71 -19.59 11.29
CA ILE A 27 24.19 -20.96 11.34
C ILE A 27 24.28 -21.54 9.93
N LYS A 28 25.17 -22.50 9.72
CA LYS A 28 25.40 -23.13 8.41
C LYS A 28 24.44 -24.27 8.13
N SER A 29 23.92 -24.91 9.18
CA SER A 29 22.98 -26.02 9.07
C SER A 29 21.58 -25.53 8.72
N CYS A 30 20.78 -26.43 8.12
CA CYS A 30 19.36 -26.23 7.86
C CYS A 30 18.51 -27.05 8.83
N PHE A 31 17.22 -26.75 8.90
CA PHE A 31 16.31 -27.51 9.76
C PHE A 31 16.18 -29.00 9.39
N ARG A 32 16.35 -29.32 8.10
CA ARG A 32 16.31 -30.70 7.62
C ARG A 32 17.49 -31.53 8.12
N GLU A 33 18.67 -30.94 8.21
CA GLU A 33 19.89 -31.62 8.72
C GLU A 33 19.93 -31.67 10.24
N GLY A 34 19.27 -30.71 10.87
CA GLY A 34 19.35 -30.48 12.30
C GLY A 34 20.45 -29.48 12.66
N LEU A 35 20.31 -28.85 13.83
CA LEU A 35 21.24 -27.84 14.33
C LEU A 35 22.15 -28.48 15.38
N ASP A 36 23.43 -28.07 15.38
CA ASP A 36 24.32 -28.38 16.47
C ASP A 36 23.92 -27.62 17.75
N VAL A 37 24.38 -28.06 18.90
CA VAL A 37 24.00 -27.49 20.21
C VAL A 37 24.29 -25.99 20.30
N GLN A 38 25.44 -25.55 19.76
CA GLN A 38 25.79 -24.13 19.72
C GLN A 38 24.89 -23.34 18.77
N GLU A 39 24.64 -23.87 17.60
CA GLU A 39 23.73 -23.28 16.59
C GLU A 39 22.30 -23.16 17.12
N TYR A 40 21.82 -24.20 17.81
CA TYR A 40 20.52 -24.21 18.47
C TYR A 40 20.42 -23.11 19.53
N PHE A 41 21.44 -22.96 20.36
CA PHE A 41 21.47 -21.93 21.41
C PHE A 41 21.41 -20.52 20.83
N ILE A 42 22.18 -20.23 19.77
CA ILE A 42 22.16 -18.95 19.05
C ILE A 42 20.77 -18.72 18.43
N SER A 43 20.21 -19.75 17.81
CA SER A 43 18.88 -19.74 17.24
C SER A 43 17.78 -19.42 18.26
N ALA A 44 17.90 -19.94 19.48
CA ALA A 44 16.93 -19.72 20.55
C ALA A 44 16.83 -18.24 20.98
N HIS A 45 17.92 -17.48 20.92
CA HIS A 45 17.92 -16.04 21.20
C HIS A 45 17.02 -15.27 20.22
N GLY A 46 17.16 -15.53 18.91
CA GLY A 46 16.34 -14.90 17.88
C GLY A 46 14.86 -15.27 18.01
N THR A 47 14.56 -16.53 18.29
CA THR A 47 13.18 -17.00 18.51
C THR A 47 12.54 -16.35 19.74
N ARG A 48 13.26 -16.28 20.85
CA ARG A 48 12.78 -15.62 22.09
C ARG A 48 12.51 -14.13 21.86
N LYS A 49 13.42 -13.43 21.15
CA LYS A 49 13.20 -12.04 20.77
C LYS A 49 11.95 -11.88 19.91
N GLY A 50 11.77 -12.72 18.89
CA GLY A 50 10.59 -12.69 18.03
C GLY A 50 9.28 -12.86 18.81
N LEU A 51 9.22 -13.78 19.78
CA LEU A 51 8.08 -13.98 20.66
C LEU A 51 7.78 -12.74 21.52
N ALA A 52 8.80 -12.16 22.13
CA ALA A 52 8.66 -10.96 22.96
C ALA A 52 8.20 -9.75 22.11
N ASP A 53 8.83 -9.53 20.96
CA ASP A 53 8.49 -8.44 20.05
C ASP A 53 7.04 -8.57 19.54
N THR A 54 6.57 -9.77 19.23
CA THR A 54 5.20 -10.02 18.81
C THR A 54 4.21 -9.66 19.93
N ALA A 55 4.47 -10.07 21.15
CA ALA A 55 3.62 -9.77 22.30
C ALA A 55 3.52 -8.25 22.57
N LEU A 56 4.63 -7.53 22.45
CA LEU A 56 4.66 -6.06 22.64
C LEU A 56 3.96 -5.32 21.50
N ARG A 57 4.18 -5.72 20.25
CA ARG A 57 3.57 -5.07 19.09
C ARG A 57 2.07 -5.27 18.98
N THR A 58 1.51 -6.28 19.60
CA THR A 58 0.05 -6.47 19.68
C THR A 58 -0.63 -5.25 20.32
N ALA A 59 -0.02 -4.67 21.35
CA ALA A 59 -0.51 -3.45 21.98
C ALA A 59 -0.50 -2.26 21.01
N ASP A 60 0.54 -2.11 20.18
CA ASP A 60 0.64 -1.04 19.19
C ASP A 60 -0.44 -1.14 18.13
N SER A 61 -0.74 -2.37 17.65
CA SER A 61 -1.84 -2.63 16.72
C SER A 61 -3.19 -2.27 17.32
N GLY A 62 -3.44 -2.65 18.57
CA GLY A 62 -4.66 -2.29 19.30
C GLY A 62 -4.81 -0.77 19.47
N TYR A 63 -3.73 -0.09 19.79
CA TYR A 63 -3.73 1.37 19.94
C TYR A 63 -3.97 2.09 18.60
N LEU A 64 -3.38 1.61 17.49
CA LEU A 64 -3.68 2.15 16.15
C LEU A 64 -5.16 1.99 15.82
N THR A 65 -5.72 0.79 16.01
CA THR A 65 -7.14 0.51 15.75
C THR A 65 -8.05 1.44 16.56
N ARG A 66 -7.77 1.64 17.85
CA ARG A 66 -8.53 2.56 18.71
C ARG A 66 -8.50 3.97 18.14
N ARG A 67 -7.33 4.51 17.77
CA ARG A 67 -7.23 5.87 17.22
C ARG A 67 -7.99 6.01 15.89
N LEU A 68 -7.94 4.99 15.03
CA LEU A 68 -8.71 4.98 13.78
C LEU A 68 -10.21 5.00 14.05
N VAL A 69 -10.71 4.22 15.02
CA VAL A 69 -12.11 4.23 15.43
C VAL A 69 -12.51 5.60 15.99
N ASP A 70 -11.71 6.17 16.89
CA ASP A 70 -12.00 7.48 17.51
C ASP A 70 -12.13 8.60 16.46
N VAL A 71 -11.31 8.58 15.40
CA VAL A 71 -11.37 9.58 14.32
C VAL A 71 -12.52 9.33 13.35
N SER A 72 -12.85 8.06 13.07
CA SER A 72 -13.80 7.70 12.02
C SER A 72 -15.22 7.40 12.51
N GLN A 73 -15.49 7.40 13.82
CA GLN A 73 -16.79 7.04 14.39
C GLN A 73 -17.96 7.90 13.88
N ASP A 74 -17.69 9.15 13.49
CA ASP A 74 -18.73 10.07 12.98
C ASP A 74 -19.05 9.86 11.49
N MET A 75 -18.29 8.99 10.80
CA MET A 75 -18.53 8.63 9.41
C MET A 75 -19.66 7.60 9.32
N ILE A 76 -20.88 8.13 9.26
CA ILE A 76 -22.13 7.36 9.19
C ILE A 76 -22.85 7.72 7.89
N VAL A 77 -23.57 6.76 7.30
CA VAL A 77 -24.44 7.01 6.15
C VAL A 77 -25.68 7.75 6.63
N ARG A 78 -25.83 9.04 6.27
CA ARG A 78 -26.89 9.91 6.79
C ARG A 78 -28.01 10.21 5.81
N VAL A 79 -27.74 10.15 4.52
CA VAL A 79 -28.70 10.44 3.44
C VAL A 79 -28.52 9.45 2.30
N ASP A 80 -29.56 9.26 1.50
CA ASP A 80 -29.48 8.38 0.34
C ASP A 80 -28.61 8.98 -0.78
N ASP A 81 -28.83 10.25 -1.10
CA ASP A 81 -28.09 10.97 -2.14
C ASP A 81 -27.69 12.37 -1.67
N CYS A 82 -26.43 12.73 -1.86
CA CYS A 82 -25.92 14.07 -1.56
C CYS A 82 -26.20 15.10 -2.67
N CYS A 83 -26.71 14.67 -3.83
CA CYS A 83 -26.99 15.48 -5.00
C CYS A 83 -28.46 15.41 -5.42
N ALA A 84 -29.40 15.23 -4.48
CA ALA A 84 -30.84 15.10 -4.73
C ALA A 84 -31.46 16.31 -5.46
N ASP A 85 -30.85 17.47 -5.38
CA ASP A 85 -31.38 18.74 -5.91
C ASP A 85 -30.91 19.06 -7.35
N GLY A 86 -30.58 18.06 -8.18
CA GLY A 86 -30.16 18.26 -9.58
C GLY A 86 -28.77 18.86 -9.74
N GLN A 87 -27.97 18.93 -8.66
CA GLN A 87 -26.61 19.38 -8.73
C GLN A 87 -25.71 18.36 -9.43
N LYS A 88 -24.73 18.84 -10.22
CA LYS A 88 -23.79 17.96 -10.94
C LYS A 88 -23.02 17.08 -9.96
N VAL A 89 -23.16 15.77 -10.13
CA VAL A 89 -22.44 14.75 -9.36
C VAL A 89 -20.95 14.81 -9.71
N ARG A 90 -20.09 14.81 -8.68
CA ARG A 90 -18.64 14.69 -8.84
C ARG A 90 -18.23 13.25 -8.57
N GLY A 91 -17.31 12.74 -9.36
CA GLY A 91 -16.77 11.40 -9.19
C GLY A 91 -15.28 11.37 -9.43
N MET A 92 -14.77 10.17 -9.59
CA MET A 92 -13.38 9.89 -9.88
C MET A 92 -13.27 8.84 -10.98
N TRP A 93 -12.29 9.00 -11.85
CA TRP A 93 -11.88 7.98 -12.78
C TRP A 93 -11.12 6.88 -12.06
N VAL A 94 -11.57 5.66 -12.23
CA VAL A 94 -10.94 4.47 -11.62
C VAL A 94 -10.43 3.56 -12.71
N SER A 95 -9.18 3.12 -12.59
CA SER A 95 -8.53 2.10 -13.42
C SER A 95 -8.01 0.98 -12.52
N ALA A 96 -7.52 -0.11 -13.08
CA ALA A 96 -6.78 -1.12 -12.31
C ALA A 96 -5.59 -0.47 -11.59
N PHE A 97 -5.30 -0.97 -10.39
CA PHE A 97 -4.13 -0.52 -9.63
C PHE A 97 -2.95 -1.43 -9.97
N MET A 98 -1.91 -0.82 -10.53
CA MET A 98 -0.73 -1.51 -11.04
C MET A 98 0.50 -1.10 -10.23
N ASP A 99 1.41 -2.06 -10.00
CA ASP A 99 2.77 -1.78 -9.54
C ASP A 99 3.74 -2.32 -10.60
N GLY A 100 4.28 -1.42 -11.41
CA GLY A 100 4.98 -1.80 -12.64
C GLY A 100 4.06 -2.61 -13.57
N ASP A 101 4.42 -3.85 -13.86
CA ASP A 101 3.66 -4.76 -14.72
C ASP A 101 2.68 -5.67 -13.93
N GLU A 102 2.72 -5.65 -12.60
CA GLU A 102 1.87 -6.48 -11.74
C GLU A 102 0.56 -5.76 -11.40
N VAL A 103 -0.57 -6.46 -11.59
CA VAL A 103 -1.89 -5.97 -11.21
C VAL A 103 -2.11 -6.28 -9.74
N ILE A 104 -2.07 -5.24 -8.88
CA ILE A 104 -2.35 -5.39 -7.44
C ILE A 104 -3.84 -5.54 -7.19
N GLU A 105 -4.66 -4.71 -7.84
CA GLU A 105 -6.11 -4.73 -7.71
C GLU A 105 -6.75 -4.54 -9.08
N SER A 106 -7.59 -5.51 -9.49
CA SER A 106 -8.24 -5.47 -10.80
C SER A 106 -9.29 -4.35 -10.88
N LEU A 107 -9.55 -3.87 -12.10
CA LEU A 107 -10.62 -2.89 -12.32
C LEU A 107 -11.98 -3.45 -11.88
N GLU A 108 -12.23 -4.74 -12.09
CA GLU A 108 -13.47 -5.40 -11.67
C GLU A 108 -13.71 -5.25 -10.17
N GLU A 109 -12.69 -5.53 -9.34
CA GLU A 109 -12.80 -5.42 -7.89
C GLU A 109 -13.02 -3.99 -7.41
N ARG A 110 -12.42 -3.02 -8.09
CA ARG A 110 -12.52 -1.60 -7.74
C ARG A 110 -13.86 -0.97 -8.08
N ILE A 111 -14.57 -1.46 -9.11
CA ILE A 111 -15.83 -0.87 -9.56
C ILE A 111 -17.07 -1.63 -9.07
N LYS A 112 -16.94 -2.90 -8.66
CA LYS A 112 -18.08 -3.68 -8.15
C LYS A 112 -18.69 -3.02 -6.91
N GLY A 113 -20.00 -2.87 -6.90
CA GLY A 113 -20.73 -2.23 -5.81
C GLY A 113 -20.57 -0.71 -5.74
N ARG A 114 -19.92 -0.07 -6.71
CA ARG A 114 -19.85 1.40 -6.81
C ARG A 114 -20.96 1.92 -7.74
N TRP A 115 -21.34 3.17 -7.58
CA TRP A 115 -22.32 3.83 -8.41
C TRP A 115 -21.66 4.49 -9.61
N SER A 116 -22.15 4.15 -10.82
CA SER A 116 -21.77 4.84 -12.06
C SER A 116 -22.31 6.27 -12.06
N ILE A 117 -21.59 7.20 -12.66
CA ILE A 117 -22.10 8.56 -12.89
C ILE A 117 -22.66 8.67 -14.29
N ASN A 118 -21.94 8.14 -15.27
CA ASN A 118 -22.31 8.16 -16.68
C ASN A 118 -22.77 6.77 -17.12
N GLU A 119 -23.47 6.72 -18.25
CA GLU A 119 -23.70 5.46 -18.94
C GLU A 119 -22.37 4.83 -19.36
N ILE A 120 -22.29 3.51 -19.21
CA ILE A 120 -21.15 2.74 -19.65
C ILE A 120 -21.60 1.88 -20.82
N ARG A 121 -20.99 2.12 -22.00
CA ARG A 121 -21.31 1.43 -23.24
C ARG A 121 -20.13 0.63 -23.75
N HIS A 122 -20.41 -0.44 -24.45
CA HIS A 122 -19.39 -1.26 -25.10
C HIS A 122 -18.70 -0.44 -26.21
N PRO A 123 -17.35 -0.38 -26.26
CA PRO A 123 -16.65 0.51 -27.19
C PRO A 123 -16.85 0.14 -28.68
N GLU A 124 -17.12 -1.13 -28.99
CA GLU A 124 -17.29 -1.59 -30.37
C GLU A 124 -18.76 -1.75 -30.79
N THR A 125 -19.62 -2.25 -29.89
CA THR A 125 -21.03 -2.56 -30.22
C THR A 125 -22.01 -1.47 -29.82
N ASP A 126 -21.57 -0.45 -29.07
CA ASP A 126 -22.40 0.61 -28.46
C ASP A 126 -23.55 0.08 -27.57
N GLU A 127 -23.49 -1.21 -27.20
CA GLU A 127 -24.46 -1.82 -26.29
C GLU A 127 -24.32 -1.19 -24.88
N LEU A 128 -25.47 -0.88 -24.28
CA LEU A 128 -25.51 -0.33 -22.92
C LEU A 128 -25.20 -1.43 -21.90
N LEU A 129 -24.06 -1.32 -21.22
CA LEU A 129 -23.62 -2.25 -20.18
C LEU A 129 -24.16 -1.85 -18.81
N VAL A 130 -24.13 -0.55 -18.49
CA VAL A 130 -24.61 0.01 -17.22
C VAL A 130 -25.26 1.37 -17.47
N GLU A 131 -26.44 1.58 -16.88
CA GLU A 131 -27.14 2.87 -16.92
C GLU A 131 -26.45 3.91 -16.04
N ALA A 132 -26.67 5.17 -16.32
CA ALA A 132 -26.22 6.26 -15.46
C ALA A 132 -26.90 6.20 -14.08
N ASP A 133 -26.19 6.64 -13.05
CA ASP A 133 -26.65 6.69 -11.64
C ASP A 133 -27.19 5.34 -11.11
N THR A 134 -26.58 4.24 -11.54
CA THR A 134 -26.90 2.89 -11.07
C THR A 134 -25.71 2.21 -10.40
N MET A 135 -25.98 1.28 -9.49
CA MET A 135 -24.93 0.51 -8.82
C MET A 135 -24.44 -0.62 -9.74
N ILE A 136 -23.14 -0.67 -9.95
CA ILE A 136 -22.48 -1.68 -10.77
C ILE A 136 -22.49 -3.02 -10.03
N THR A 137 -23.21 -3.99 -10.57
CA THR A 137 -23.23 -5.35 -10.03
C THR A 137 -21.95 -6.13 -10.41
N PRO A 138 -21.58 -7.21 -9.69
CA PRO A 138 -20.41 -8.03 -10.04
C PRO A 138 -20.44 -8.55 -11.48
N ARG A 139 -21.64 -8.93 -11.99
CA ARG A 139 -21.81 -9.40 -13.39
C ARG A 139 -21.56 -8.29 -14.41
N GLN A 140 -21.99 -7.09 -14.10
CA GLN A 140 -21.74 -5.93 -14.97
C GLN A 140 -20.26 -5.51 -14.93
N ALA A 141 -19.61 -5.59 -13.76
CA ALA A 141 -18.19 -5.30 -13.63
C ALA A 141 -17.33 -6.26 -14.48
N ALA A 142 -17.63 -7.56 -14.48
CA ALA A 142 -16.98 -8.53 -15.35
C ALA A 142 -17.16 -8.18 -16.84
N LYS A 143 -18.39 -7.88 -17.29
CA LYS A 143 -18.67 -7.47 -18.67
C LYS A 143 -17.92 -6.19 -19.09
N ILE A 144 -17.76 -5.22 -18.19
CA ILE A 144 -17.00 -3.99 -18.44
C ILE A 144 -15.54 -4.31 -18.73
N VAL A 145 -14.96 -5.22 -17.97
CA VAL A 145 -13.56 -5.64 -18.15
C VAL A 145 -13.39 -6.48 -19.42
N GLU A 146 -14.33 -7.40 -19.70
CA GLU A 146 -14.38 -8.19 -20.94
C GLU A 146 -14.49 -7.29 -22.20
N ALA A 147 -15.25 -6.19 -22.10
CA ALA A 147 -15.36 -5.19 -23.17
C ALA A 147 -14.08 -4.35 -23.39
N GLY A 148 -13.01 -4.58 -22.61
CA GLY A 148 -11.73 -3.89 -22.74
C GLY A 148 -11.70 -2.45 -22.20
N ILE A 149 -12.70 -2.05 -21.40
CA ILE A 149 -12.73 -0.71 -20.79
C ILE A 149 -11.71 -0.64 -19.67
N LYS A 150 -10.77 0.31 -19.78
CA LYS A 150 -9.65 0.47 -18.82
C LYS A 150 -9.93 1.45 -17.69
N LYS A 151 -10.90 2.36 -17.87
CA LYS A 151 -11.22 3.40 -16.87
C LYS A 151 -12.73 3.61 -16.82
N VAL A 152 -13.26 3.73 -15.60
CA VAL A 152 -14.69 3.97 -15.36
C VAL A 152 -14.84 5.18 -14.43
N TYR A 153 -15.84 6.03 -14.69
CA TYR A 153 -16.14 7.20 -13.86
C TYR A 153 -17.22 6.85 -12.85
N ILE A 154 -16.85 6.79 -11.57
CA ILE A 154 -17.72 6.33 -10.47
C ILE A 154 -17.86 7.38 -9.38
N ARG A 155 -18.93 7.26 -8.58
CA ARG A 155 -19.12 8.02 -7.34
C ARG A 155 -18.14 7.52 -6.27
N THR A 156 -17.64 8.44 -5.44
CA THR A 156 -16.73 8.14 -4.35
C THR A 156 -17.05 8.98 -3.11
N MET A 157 -16.71 8.46 -1.94
CA MET A 157 -16.83 9.19 -0.68
C MET A 157 -15.96 10.46 -0.67
N LEU A 158 -14.83 10.47 -1.35
CA LEU A 158 -13.91 11.62 -1.43
C LEU A 158 -14.54 12.85 -2.08
N SER A 159 -15.51 12.65 -2.97
CA SER A 159 -16.24 13.73 -3.65
C SER A 159 -17.65 13.97 -3.08
N CYS A 160 -18.02 13.26 -2.01
CA CYS A 160 -19.32 13.42 -1.36
C CYS A 160 -19.48 14.83 -0.80
N ARG A 161 -20.67 15.43 -0.98
CA ARG A 161 -20.98 16.80 -0.53
C ARG A 161 -21.48 16.88 0.91
N GLN A 162 -21.66 15.75 1.57
CA GLN A 162 -22.05 15.74 2.97
C GLN A 162 -20.91 16.31 3.85
N LYS A 163 -21.26 17.23 4.75
CA LYS A 163 -20.33 17.82 5.71
C LYS A 163 -19.97 16.85 6.85
N LEU A 164 -20.94 16.04 7.25
CA LEU A 164 -20.79 15.04 8.31
C LEU A 164 -21.27 13.68 7.78
N GLY A 165 -20.38 12.70 7.78
CA GLY A 165 -20.68 11.38 7.25
C GLY A 165 -20.67 11.31 5.72
N THR A 166 -21.42 10.39 5.15
CA THR A 166 -21.49 10.14 3.70
C THR A 166 -22.92 9.84 3.25
N CYS A 167 -23.19 9.86 1.95
CA CYS A 167 -24.44 9.38 1.40
C CYS A 167 -24.32 7.93 0.90
N ALA A 168 -25.43 7.21 0.81
CA ALA A 168 -25.49 5.81 0.41
C ALA A 168 -24.92 5.59 -1.00
N LYS A 169 -25.27 6.43 -1.96
CA LYS A 169 -24.78 6.31 -3.33
C LYS A 169 -23.26 6.54 -3.44
N CYS A 170 -22.67 7.48 -2.71
CA CYS A 170 -21.23 7.73 -2.72
C CYS A 170 -20.44 6.61 -2.02
N TYR A 171 -21.02 5.98 -1.01
CA TYR A 171 -20.43 4.81 -0.37
C TYR A 171 -20.53 3.57 -1.26
N GLY A 172 -21.75 3.27 -1.76
CA GLY A 172 -22.00 2.14 -2.63
C GLY A 172 -22.61 0.94 -1.91
N ALA A 173 -22.13 -0.25 -2.23
CA ALA A 173 -22.64 -1.50 -1.67
C ALA A 173 -22.16 -1.74 -0.23
N ASP A 174 -23.03 -2.31 0.58
CA ASP A 174 -22.69 -2.94 1.86
C ASP A 174 -21.85 -4.20 1.58
N MET A 175 -20.69 -4.29 2.22
CA MET A 175 -19.73 -5.37 2.01
C MET A 175 -20.25 -6.76 2.44
N SER A 176 -21.22 -6.80 3.36
CA SER A 176 -21.78 -8.05 3.87
C SER A 176 -22.86 -8.63 2.95
N THR A 177 -23.71 -7.77 2.39
CA THR A 177 -24.89 -8.19 1.63
C THR A 177 -24.77 -7.98 0.13
N GLY A 178 -23.82 -7.14 -0.33
CA GLY A 178 -23.67 -6.72 -1.72
C GLY A 178 -24.81 -5.83 -2.23
N ARG A 179 -25.73 -5.39 -1.35
CA ARG A 179 -26.83 -4.48 -1.66
C ARG A 179 -26.43 -3.05 -1.34
N PRO A 180 -27.16 -2.03 -1.85
CA PRO A 180 -26.92 -0.66 -1.44
C PRO A 180 -26.93 -0.52 0.08
N VAL A 181 -25.96 0.23 0.62
CA VAL A 181 -25.82 0.45 2.06
C VAL A 181 -27.06 1.14 2.64
N ARG A 182 -27.43 0.81 3.85
CA ARG A 182 -28.58 1.40 4.54
C ARG A 182 -28.18 2.69 5.25
N MET A 183 -29.15 3.60 5.37
CA MET A 183 -28.97 4.77 6.26
C MET A 183 -28.76 4.33 7.70
N GLY A 184 -27.86 5.04 8.39
CA GLY A 184 -27.47 4.73 9.78
C GLY A 184 -26.27 3.78 9.90
N GLU A 185 -25.78 3.22 8.81
CA GLU A 185 -24.60 2.34 8.84
C GLU A 185 -23.33 3.11 9.22
N ALA A 186 -22.61 2.61 10.22
CA ALA A 186 -21.38 3.21 10.74
C ALA A 186 -20.16 2.78 9.93
N VAL A 187 -20.08 3.22 8.70
CA VAL A 187 -19.06 2.79 7.72
C VAL A 187 -17.63 3.14 8.13
N GLY A 188 -17.45 4.20 8.92
CA GLY A 188 -16.13 4.58 9.43
C GLY A 188 -15.60 3.57 10.44
N ILE A 189 -16.44 3.07 11.34
CA ILE A 189 -16.05 2.03 12.32
C ILE A 189 -15.71 0.73 11.57
N VAL A 190 -16.54 0.33 10.60
CA VAL A 190 -16.28 -0.85 9.76
C VAL A 190 -14.91 -0.74 9.07
N ALA A 191 -14.60 0.41 8.48
CA ALA A 191 -13.31 0.66 7.84
C ALA A 191 -12.14 0.58 8.86
N ALA A 192 -12.27 1.24 10.02
CA ALA A 192 -11.23 1.22 11.05
C ALA A 192 -10.95 -0.20 11.57
N GLN A 193 -11.99 -0.99 11.79
CA GLN A 193 -11.85 -2.39 12.21
C GLN A 193 -11.23 -3.26 11.12
N SER A 194 -11.60 -3.06 9.85
CA SER A 194 -11.04 -3.79 8.71
C SER A 194 -9.56 -3.48 8.48
N ILE A 195 -9.11 -2.28 8.84
CA ILE A 195 -7.69 -1.88 8.80
C ILE A 195 -6.94 -2.42 10.02
N GLY A 196 -7.58 -2.42 11.19
CA GLY A 196 -6.96 -2.84 12.45
C GLY A 196 -6.83 -4.36 12.63
N GLU A 197 -7.77 -5.14 12.10
CA GLU A 197 -7.73 -6.60 12.20
C GLU A 197 -6.45 -7.19 11.62
N PRO A 198 -6.06 -6.93 10.36
CA PRO A 198 -4.82 -7.46 9.81
C PRO A 198 -3.56 -6.88 10.47
N GLY A 199 -3.65 -5.77 11.19
CA GLY A 199 -2.53 -5.22 11.97
C GLY A 199 -1.97 -6.21 12.97
N THR A 200 -2.83 -6.95 13.66
CA THR A 200 -2.42 -8.03 14.58
C THR A 200 -1.74 -9.19 13.84
N GLN A 201 -2.22 -9.54 12.65
CA GLN A 201 -1.60 -10.59 11.82
C GLN A 201 -0.25 -10.14 11.25
N LEU A 202 -0.09 -8.87 10.88
CA LEU A 202 1.19 -8.30 10.46
C LEU A 202 2.24 -8.35 11.56
N THR A 203 1.84 -8.17 12.83
CA THR A 203 2.76 -8.34 13.97
C THR A 203 3.17 -9.80 14.15
N MET A 204 2.30 -10.76 13.90
CA MET A 204 2.60 -12.19 13.97
C MET A 204 3.50 -12.67 12.82
N ARG A 205 3.38 -12.10 11.62
CA ARG A 205 4.21 -12.47 10.45
C ARG A 205 5.70 -12.16 10.63
N THR A 206 6.06 -11.15 11.38
CA THR A 206 7.47 -10.86 11.72
C THR A 206 8.13 -11.97 12.55
N PHE A 207 7.34 -12.80 13.22
CA PHE A 207 7.80 -13.97 13.96
C PHE A 207 8.31 -15.10 13.04
N HIS A 208 7.76 -15.24 11.83
CA HIS A 208 8.11 -16.33 10.92
C HIS A 208 9.51 -16.22 10.30
N THR A 209 10.17 -15.06 10.39
CA THR A 209 11.57 -14.89 9.96
C THR A 209 12.56 -15.46 10.96
N GLY A 210 12.11 -15.84 12.17
CA GLY A 210 12.89 -16.58 13.16
C GLY A 210 14.16 -15.88 13.67
N GLY A 211 14.20 -14.55 13.61
CA GLY A 211 15.34 -13.76 14.06
C GLY A 211 16.50 -13.70 13.07
N VAL A 212 16.32 -14.14 11.83
CA VAL A 212 17.32 -13.98 10.76
C VAL A 212 17.47 -12.49 10.45
N ALA A 213 18.72 -12.03 10.39
CA ALA A 213 19.04 -10.65 10.04
C ALA A 213 18.75 -10.40 8.54
N THR A 214 17.84 -9.50 8.24
CA THR A 214 17.59 -8.99 6.89
C THR A 214 18.26 -7.63 6.75
N GLY A 215 18.96 -7.43 5.60
CA GLY A 215 19.73 -6.20 5.37
C GLY A 215 18.88 -4.99 4.92
N ASP A 216 17.57 -5.13 4.87
CA ASP A 216 16.69 -4.08 4.37
C ASP A 216 16.26 -3.14 5.50
N ASP A 217 16.73 -1.90 5.40
CA ASP A 217 16.41 -0.80 6.34
C ASP A 217 15.08 -0.10 6.02
N ILE A 218 14.24 -0.73 5.19
CA ILE A 218 12.93 -0.20 4.80
C ILE A 218 11.91 -0.55 5.88
N THR A 219 11.28 0.46 6.45
CA THR A 219 10.21 0.30 7.43
C THR A 219 9.03 -0.42 6.79
N GLN A 220 8.79 -1.67 7.16
CA GLN A 220 7.71 -2.51 6.65
C GLN A 220 6.70 -2.87 7.74
N GLY A 221 5.51 -3.28 7.32
CA GLY A 221 4.46 -3.74 8.22
C GLY A 221 3.78 -2.62 9.00
N LEU A 222 3.43 -2.90 10.26
CA LEU A 222 2.66 -1.97 11.10
C LEU A 222 3.28 -0.57 11.26
N PRO A 223 4.59 -0.40 11.46
CA PRO A 223 5.19 0.93 11.53
C PRO A 223 4.95 1.77 10.27
N ARG A 224 5.00 1.16 9.07
CA ARG A 224 4.75 1.87 7.81
C ARG A 224 3.27 2.29 7.69
N VAL A 225 2.35 1.43 8.10
CA VAL A 225 0.92 1.75 8.16
C VAL A 225 0.67 2.96 9.07
N GLN A 226 1.32 3.00 10.25
CA GLN A 226 1.23 4.14 11.16
C GLN A 226 1.81 5.41 10.56
N GLU A 227 2.97 5.35 9.91
CA GLU A 227 3.56 6.51 9.23
C GLU A 227 2.62 7.10 8.18
N LEU A 228 1.96 6.26 7.38
CA LEU A 228 1.01 6.70 6.35
C LEU A 228 -0.23 7.36 6.95
N PHE A 229 -0.85 6.75 7.98
CA PHE A 229 -2.04 7.32 8.61
C PHE A 229 -1.76 8.60 9.39
N GLU A 230 -0.58 8.72 9.99
CA GLU A 230 -0.17 9.90 10.74
C GLU A 230 0.52 10.95 9.88
N ALA A 231 0.70 10.68 8.58
CA ALA A 231 1.45 11.52 7.64
C ALA A 231 2.83 11.90 8.18
N ARG A 232 3.50 10.96 8.85
CA ARG A 232 4.85 11.15 9.37
C ARG A 232 5.87 11.03 8.24
N LYS A 233 6.94 11.79 8.35
CA LYS A 233 8.09 11.67 7.46
C LYS A 233 8.73 10.30 7.63
N PRO A 234 8.80 9.45 6.58
CA PRO A 234 9.34 8.10 6.71
C PRO A 234 10.84 8.13 7.04
N ARG A 235 11.30 7.05 7.69
CA ARG A 235 12.73 6.80 7.82
C ARG A 235 13.26 6.39 6.46
N GLY A 236 14.26 6.83 5.89
CA GLY A 236 14.72 6.43 4.56
C GLY A 236 13.81 6.96 3.44
N LEU A 237 13.51 8.27 3.48
CA LEU A 237 12.73 8.94 2.45
C LEU A 237 13.43 8.82 1.10
N ALA A 238 12.72 8.36 0.06
CA ALA A 238 13.19 8.41 -1.32
C ALA A 238 13.31 9.86 -1.78
N ILE A 239 14.33 10.13 -2.58
CA ILE A 239 14.44 11.40 -3.30
C ILE A 239 13.66 11.23 -4.59
N ILE A 240 12.69 12.10 -4.83
CA ILE A 240 11.82 12.09 -6.02
C ILE A 240 12.15 13.23 -6.95
N ALA A 241 11.92 13.04 -8.26
CA ALA A 241 12.04 14.10 -9.25
C ALA A 241 10.85 15.05 -9.14
N GLU A 242 11.11 16.38 -9.00
CA GLU A 242 10.04 17.39 -8.91
C GLU A 242 9.42 17.68 -10.28
N PHE A 243 10.16 17.47 -11.35
CA PHE A 243 9.69 17.63 -12.73
C PHE A 243 10.30 16.57 -13.64
N GLY A 244 9.64 16.32 -14.77
CA GLY A 244 10.13 15.37 -15.77
C GLY A 244 11.35 15.90 -16.52
N GLY A 245 12.31 15.00 -16.81
CA GLY A 245 13.52 15.39 -17.52
C GLY A 245 14.49 14.23 -17.70
N VAL A 246 15.65 14.53 -18.27
CA VAL A 246 16.74 13.58 -18.47
C VAL A 246 17.70 13.61 -17.29
N VAL A 247 18.05 12.43 -16.81
CA VAL A 247 19.01 12.24 -15.71
C VAL A 247 20.43 12.42 -16.21
N THR A 248 21.23 13.20 -15.49
CA THR A 248 22.68 13.27 -15.66
C THR A 248 23.34 13.00 -14.31
N GLU A 249 24.16 11.97 -14.25
CA GLU A 249 24.86 11.57 -13.03
C GLU A 249 26.21 12.35 -12.92
N ASN A 250 26.38 13.12 -11.86
CA ASN A 250 27.61 13.82 -11.55
C ASN A 250 28.25 13.24 -10.30
N ILE A 251 29.25 12.36 -10.50
CA ILE A 251 29.97 11.71 -9.41
C ILE A 251 31.25 12.46 -9.13
N SER A 252 31.31 13.19 -8.03
CA SER A 252 32.54 13.75 -7.47
C SER A 252 33.05 12.88 -6.34
N ARG A 253 34.37 12.88 -6.09
CA ARG A 253 35.04 12.05 -5.06
C ARG A 253 34.43 12.12 -3.65
N LYS A 254 33.64 13.16 -3.34
CA LYS A 254 33.06 13.39 -2.01
C LYS A 254 31.53 13.50 -2.00
N LYS A 255 30.88 13.64 -3.17
CA LYS A 255 29.43 13.83 -3.28
C LYS A 255 28.91 13.17 -4.54
N LYS A 256 27.78 12.52 -4.41
CA LYS A 256 27.02 11.94 -5.50
C LYS A 256 25.83 12.87 -5.75
N GLU A 257 25.77 13.49 -6.92
CA GLU A 257 24.69 14.40 -7.30
C GLU A 257 24.04 13.89 -8.57
N ILE A 258 22.71 13.92 -8.61
CA ILE A 258 21.92 13.65 -9.80
C ILE A 258 21.34 14.97 -10.28
N ILE A 259 21.55 15.30 -11.54
CA ILE A 259 20.98 16.47 -12.18
C ILE A 259 19.86 15.98 -13.10
N VAL A 260 18.64 16.47 -12.87
CA VAL A 260 17.51 16.25 -13.76
C VAL A 260 17.32 17.52 -14.58
N THR A 261 17.37 17.39 -15.91
CA THR A 261 17.22 18.53 -16.83
C THR A 261 16.01 18.28 -17.73
N ASN A 262 15.07 19.23 -17.70
CA ASN A 262 13.93 19.20 -18.61
C ASN A 262 14.36 19.67 -20.00
N PRO A 263 14.18 18.85 -21.07
CA PRO A 263 14.61 19.22 -22.41
C PRO A 263 13.80 20.37 -23.03
N GLU A 264 12.55 20.58 -22.57
CA GLU A 264 11.65 21.62 -23.11
C GLU A 264 11.86 22.97 -22.43
N THR A 265 11.84 22.99 -21.07
CA THR A 265 11.96 24.24 -20.30
C THR A 265 13.39 24.64 -20.01
N LYS A 266 14.37 23.75 -20.23
CA LYS A 266 15.80 23.92 -19.87
C LYS A 266 16.03 24.14 -18.38
N GLU A 267 15.04 23.87 -17.55
CA GLU A 267 15.22 23.86 -16.11
C GLU A 267 16.05 22.66 -15.68
N SER A 268 17.02 22.89 -14.82
CA SER A 268 17.84 21.84 -14.23
C SER A 268 17.84 21.95 -12.72
N LYS A 269 17.72 20.82 -12.04
CA LYS A 269 17.79 20.73 -10.58
C LYS A 269 18.75 19.63 -10.18
N SER A 270 19.67 19.96 -9.25
CA SER A 270 20.58 18.98 -8.68
C SER A 270 20.02 18.43 -7.38
N TYR A 271 20.08 17.10 -7.24
CA TYR A 271 19.69 16.35 -6.05
C TYR A 271 20.93 15.74 -5.43
N LEU A 272 21.21 16.10 -4.18
CA LEU A 272 22.33 15.53 -3.43
C LEU A 272 21.92 14.16 -2.88
N ILE A 273 22.63 13.11 -3.23
CA ILE A 273 22.36 11.76 -2.78
C ILE A 273 23.12 11.46 -1.49
N PRO A 274 22.45 11.10 -0.39
CA PRO A 274 23.08 10.72 0.85
C PRO A 274 24.00 9.50 0.68
N TYR A 275 25.06 9.45 1.47
CA TYR A 275 25.97 8.31 1.46
C TYR A 275 25.24 7.03 1.87
N GLY A 276 25.39 5.96 1.09
CA GLY A 276 24.73 4.68 1.34
C GLY A 276 23.37 4.49 0.65
N SER A 277 22.77 5.56 0.08
CA SER A 277 21.53 5.42 -0.70
C SER A 277 21.81 4.74 -2.05
N ARG A 278 20.96 3.77 -2.41
CA ARG A 278 21.00 3.11 -3.70
C ARG A 278 20.22 3.91 -4.73
N LEU A 279 20.77 4.05 -5.93
CA LEU A 279 20.10 4.72 -7.04
C LEU A 279 19.15 3.75 -7.74
N LYS A 280 17.96 4.27 -8.07
CA LYS A 280 16.92 3.56 -8.84
C LYS A 280 16.99 3.92 -10.33
N VAL A 281 17.68 5.03 -10.66
CA VAL A 281 17.76 5.60 -11.99
C VAL A 281 19.16 5.40 -12.60
N LYS A 282 19.22 5.42 -13.93
CA LYS A 282 20.45 5.32 -14.71
C LYS A 282 20.72 6.64 -15.43
N ASP A 283 21.99 6.90 -15.73
CA ASP A 283 22.40 8.07 -16.52
C ASP A 283 21.75 8.03 -17.92
N GLY A 284 21.21 9.18 -18.36
CA GLY A 284 20.47 9.32 -19.62
C GLY A 284 19.01 8.82 -19.58
N GLN A 285 18.49 8.34 -18.46
CA GLN A 285 17.10 7.91 -18.34
C GLN A 285 16.16 9.11 -18.36
N MET A 286 15.04 8.98 -19.09
CA MET A 286 13.94 9.94 -19.05
C MET A 286 13.06 9.65 -17.85
N LEU A 287 12.74 10.68 -17.06
CA LEU A 287 11.88 10.59 -15.87
C LEU A 287 10.65 11.44 -16.04
N GLU A 288 9.59 11.05 -15.35
CA GLU A 288 8.39 11.87 -15.12
C GLU A 288 8.47 12.56 -13.76
N ALA A 289 7.63 13.59 -13.57
CA ALA A 289 7.49 14.22 -12.27
C ALA A 289 6.93 13.23 -11.24
N GLY A 290 7.63 13.04 -10.13
CA GLY A 290 7.27 12.08 -9.09
C GLY A 290 8.06 10.78 -9.10
N ASP A 291 8.86 10.51 -10.14
CA ASP A 291 9.70 9.32 -10.19
C ASP A 291 10.79 9.32 -9.11
N GLU A 292 11.05 8.14 -8.57
CA GLU A 292 12.03 7.93 -7.50
C GLU A 292 13.46 7.91 -8.06
N LEU A 293 14.32 8.78 -7.55
CA LEU A 293 15.76 8.81 -7.86
C LEU A 293 16.55 7.81 -7.01
N THR A 294 16.09 7.56 -5.78
CA THR A 294 16.73 6.64 -4.83
C THR A 294 15.74 5.61 -4.32
N GLU A 295 16.24 4.45 -3.90
CA GLU A 295 15.44 3.50 -3.13
C GLU A 295 15.01 4.14 -1.80
N GLY A 296 13.75 3.94 -1.41
CA GLY A 296 13.20 4.46 -0.17
C GLY A 296 11.68 4.46 -0.16
N SER A 297 11.10 4.97 0.91
CA SER A 297 9.65 5.17 1.01
C SER A 297 9.28 6.56 0.49
N VAL A 298 8.22 6.65 -0.28
CA VAL A 298 7.61 7.90 -0.76
C VAL A 298 6.44 8.29 0.10
#